data_fcbc777e18c2ca8980c34baf3c0eb880
#
_entry.id   fcbc777e18c2ca8980c34baf3c0eb880
#
_cell.length_a   1.000
_cell.length_b   1.000
_cell.length_c   1.000
_cell.angle_alpha   90.00
_cell.angle_beta   90.00
_cell.angle_gamma   90.00
#
_symmetry.space_group_name_H-M   'P 1'
#
loop_
_entity.id
_entity.type
_entity.pdbx_description
1 polymer ?
#
loop_
_entity_poly.entity_id
_entity_poly.type
_entity_poly.pdbx_seq_one_letter_code
_entity_poly.pdbx_strand_id
1 'polypeptide(L)'
;MTDQELDQMMRRALLDAAAQEAETLPQEPPELSPRHGRSMRAMLRDPLAWARSRRRPALRTAAQHAAARHAAAVLLVLVLSAAVLVTVSPQVQADITRWVAEQTGNVLDFQFRGDSPAQSIPQYQITALPEGYVETERTDSFAAGNVTYKNSDGDMILLSYTYMHDGAHDGFILDNTDTVSDIRVSGMPGKLILSSLEDHDSYVTWIDGASNMQFTVSAAIDEVSIIAIAESVSLCNSTK
;
A
#
# COMPACT_ATOMS: atom_id res chain seq x y z
N MET A 1 22.10 32.54 18.66
CA MET A 1 22.74 31.54 17.79
C MET A 1 22.49 32.02 16.36
N THR A 2 23.54 32.36 15.66
CA THR A 2 23.44 32.81 14.26
C THR A 2 23.39 31.61 13.32
N ASP A 3 22.83 31.80 12.11
CA ASP A 3 22.78 30.72 11.10
C ASP A 3 24.16 30.14 10.79
N GLN A 4 25.19 30.96 10.84
CA GLN A 4 26.59 30.53 10.67
C GLN A 4 27.11 29.62 11.81
N GLU A 5 26.69 29.87 13.04
CA GLU A 5 27.06 29.01 14.18
C GLU A 5 26.35 27.66 14.09
N LEU A 6 25.11 27.65 13.65
CA LEU A 6 24.34 26.42 13.43
C LEU A 6 24.96 25.59 12.31
N ASP A 7 25.33 26.18 11.18
CA ASP A 7 25.97 25.53 10.04
C ASP A 7 27.31 24.90 10.40
N GLN A 8 28.12 25.62 11.22
CA GLN A 8 29.39 25.11 11.73
C GLN A 8 29.20 23.93 12.69
N MET A 9 28.18 23.96 13.56
CA MET A 9 27.89 22.83 14.46
C MET A 9 27.41 21.62 13.69
N MET A 10 26.51 21.80 12.72
CA MET A 10 26.05 20.71 11.86
C MET A 10 27.18 20.10 11.06
N ARG A 11 28.06 20.91 10.48
CA ARG A 11 29.22 20.42 9.73
C ARG A 11 30.19 19.63 10.62
N ARG A 12 30.44 20.05 11.87
CA ARG A 12 31.25 19.31 12.82
C ARG A 12 30.59 17.98 13.18
N ALA A 13 29.30 17.98 13.52
CA ALA A 13 28.58 16.76 13.86
C ALA A 13 28.57 15.74 12.70
N LEU A 14 28.45 16.19 11.45
CA LEU A 14 28.52 15.33 10.27
C LEU A 14 29.93 14.75 10.06
N LEU A 15 31.00 15.55 10.29
CA LEU A 15 32.36 15.07 10.16
C LEU A 15 32.71 14.08 11.27
N ASP A 16 32.27 14.32 12.51
CA ASP A 16 32.47 13.41 13.63
C ASP A 16 31.71 12.10 13.42
N ALA A 17 30.47 12.14 12.93
CA ALA A 17 29.70 10.96 12.58
C ALA A 17 30.38 10.16 11.44
N ALA A 18 30.86 10.82 10.41
CA ALA A 18 31.56 10.17 9.30
C ALA A 18 32.91 9.55 9.76
N ALA A 19 33.62 10.20 10.67
CA ALA A 19 34.85 9.64 11.24
C ALA A 19 34.58 8.41 12.10
N GLN A 20 33.50 8.43 12.88
CA GLN A 20 33.07 7.29 13.70
C GLN A 20 32.59 6.12 12.85
N GLU A 21 31.91 6.39 11.74
CA GLU A 21 31.49 5.38 10.77
C GLU A 21 32.72 4.78 10.05
N ALA A 22 33.73 5.60 9.71
CA ALA A 22 34.95 5.15 9.08
C ALA A 22 35.78 4.21 10.00
N GLU A 23 35.74 4.42 11.32
CA GLU A 23 36.39 3.51 12.29
C GLU A 23 35.70 2.14 12.39
N THR A 24 34.42 2.06 12.10
CA THR A 24 33.64 0.81 12.13
C THR A 24 33.78 0.00 10.85
N LEU A 25 34.34 0.58 9.78
CA LEU A 25 34.57 -0.14 8.53
C LEU A 25 35.67 -1.19 8.70
N PRO A 26 35.52 -2.40 8.13
CA PRO A 26 36.57 -3.41 8.15
C PRO A 26 37.86 -2.84 7.57
N GLN A 27 38.97 -2.92 8.33
CA GLN A 27 40.26 -2.42 7.86
C GLN A 27 40.85 -3.25 6.70
N GLU A 28 40.37 -4.47 6.52
CA GLU A 28 40.75 -5.29 5.37
C GLU A 28 39.72 -5.09 4.25
N PRO A 29 40.16 -4.74 3.04
CA PRO A 29 39.27 -4.66 1.90
C PRO A 29 38.63 -6.05 1.64
N PRO A 30 37.33 -6.12 1.36
CA PRO A 30 36.66 -7.39 1.12
C PRO A 30 37.35 -8.14 -0.02
N GLU A 31 37.60 -9.46 0.17
CA GLU A 31 38.16 -10.30 -0.88
C GLU A 31 37.25 -10.27 -2.13
N LEU A 32 37.71 -9.63 -3.16
CA LEU A 32 36.99 -9.52 -4.42
C LEU A 32 37.00 -10.86 -5.16
N SER A 33 35.83 -11.31 -5.59
CA SER A 33 35.73 -12.55 -6.34
C SER A 33 36.69 -12.56 -7.54
N PRO A 34 37.24 -13.70 -7.98
CA PRO A 34 38.14 -13.80 -9.13
C PRO A 34 37.54 -13.23 -10.44
N ARG A 35 36.20 -13.24 -10.52
CA ARG A 35 35.45 -12.66 -11.64
C ARG A 35 35.47 -11.13 -11.61
N HIS A 36 35.32 -10.55 -10.42
CA HIS A 36 35.38 -9.10 -10.21
C HIS A 36 36.79 -8.56 -10.52
N GLY A 37 37.84 -9.23 -10.01
CA GLY A 37 39.22 -8.86 -10.27
C GLY A 37 39.62 -8.93 -11.75
N ARG A 38 39.06 -9.89 -12.52
CA ARG A 38 39.23 -9.93 -13.99
C ARG A 38 38.52 -8.78 -14.68
N SER A 39 37.31 -8.44 -14.28
CA SER A 39 36.53 -7.32 -14.86
C SER A 39 37.21 -5.96 -14.62
N MET A 40 37.74 -5.75 -13.39
CA MET A 40 38.48 -4.53 -13.03
C MET A 40 39.78 -4.39 -13.86
N ARG A 41 40.56 -5.46 -13.99
CA ARG A 41 41.77 -5.44 -14.83
C ARG A 41 41.48 -5.16 -16.29
N ALA A 42 40.38 -5.71 -16.84
CA ALA A 42 39.95 -5.42 -18.20
C ALA A 42 39.53 -3.95 -18.37
N MET A 43 38.82 -3.39 -17.39
CA MET A 43 38.41 -1.98 -17.38
C MET A 43 39.61 -1.04 -17.29
N LEU A 44 40.61 -1.34 -16.46
CA LEU A 44 41.81 -0.51 -16.29
C LEU A 44 42.72 -0.58 -17.53
N ARG A 45 42.73 -1.71 -18.26
CA ARG A 45 43.57 -1.89 -19.45
C ARG A 45 43.02 -1.13 -20.67
N ASP A 46 41.73 -1.15 -20.89
CA ASP A 46 41.05 -0.43 -21.98
C ASP A 46 39.60 -0.08 -21.59
N PRO A 47 39.37 1.08 -20.98
CA PRO A 47 38.04 1.47 -20.50
C PRO A 47 37.01 1.64 -21.61
N LEU A 48 37.46 2.04 -22.81
CA LEU A 48 36.56 2.22 -23.96
C LEU A 48 36.13 0.89 -24.58
N ALA A 49 37.03 -0.07 -24.69
CA ALA A 49 36.70 -1.42 -25.15
C ALA A 49 35.81 -2.13 -24.17
N TRP A 50 36.08 -2.01 -22.86
CA TRP A 50 35.27 -2.56 -21.81
C TRP A 50 33.83 -1.97 -21.80
N ALA A 51 33.68 -0.64 -21.92
CA ALA A 51 32.38 0.02 -22.03
C ALA A 51 31.60 -0.40 -23.28
N ARG A 52 32.30 -0.54 -24.42
CA ARG A 52 31.72 -1.02 -25.68
C ARG A 52 31.28 -2.49 -25.58
N SER A 53 32.05 -3.34 -24.94
CA SER A 53 31.69 -4.76 -24.73
C SER A 53 30.41 -4.92 -23.89
N ARG A 54 30.17 -4.03 -22.92
CA ARG A 54 28.93 -4.00 -22.14
C ARG A 54 27.74 -3.43 -22.89
N ARG A 55 27.97 -2.51 -23.82
CA ARG A 55 26.89 -1.92 -24.65
C ARG A 55 26.51 -2.79 -25.87
N ARG A 56 27.33 -3.76 -26.23
CA ARG A 56 26.96 -4.72 -27.28
C ARG A 56 25.91 -5.68 -26.70
N PRO A 57 24.66 -5.70 -27.20
CA PRO A 57 23.79 -6.79 -26.91
C PRO A 57 24.50 -8.07 -27.30
N ALA A 58 24.68 -8.98 -26.39
CA ALA A 58 25.31 -10.26 -26.68
C ALA A 58 24.59 -10.88 -27.88
N LEU A 59 25.27 -11.06 -28.99
CA LEU A 59 24.78 -11.75 -30.19
C LEU A 59 24.41 -13.16 -29.76
N ARG A 60 23.12 -13.40 -29.69
CA ARG A 60 22.54 -14.54 -29.00
C ARG A 60 22.47 -15.71 -29.96
N THR A 61 22.88 -16.86 -29.48
CA THR A 61 22.77 -18.12 -30.20
C THR A 61 21.30 -18.44 -30.53
N ALA A 62 21.05 -19.35 -31.48
CA ALA A 62 19.71 -19.75 -31.94
C ALA A 62 18.78 -20.17 -30.76
N ALA A 63 19.34 -20.75 -29.70
CA ALA A 63 18.60 -21.11 -28.47
C ALA A 63 18.03 -19.89 -27.73
N GLN A 64 18.72 -18.73 -27.77
CA GLN A 64 18.23 -17.50 -27.14
C GLN A 64 17.09 -16.88 -27.96
N HIS A 65 17.08 -17.07 -29.30
CA HIS A 65 15.96 -16.64 -30.14
C HIS A 65 14.71 -17.49 -29.89
N ALA A 66 14.86 -18.80 -29.62
CA ALA A 66 13.75 -19.67 -29.24
C ALA A 66 13.17 -19.24 -27.87
N ALA A 67 14.02 -19.01 -26.88
CA ALA A 67 13.58 -18.52 -25.56
C ALA A 67 12.89 -17.14 -25.64
N ALA A 68 13.39 -16.22 -26.47
CA ALA A 68 12.78 -14.90 -26.70
C ALA A 68 11.40 -15.01 -27.39
N ARG A 69 11.21 -16.00 -28.31
CA ARG A 69 9.90 -16.26 -28.94
C ARG A 69 8.89 -16.79 -27.94
N HIS A 70 9.30 -17.70 -27.04
CA HIS A 70 8.40 -18.19 -25.98
C HIS A 70 8.08 -17.11 -24.95
N ALA A 71 9.05 -16.27 -24.57
CA ALA A 71 8.81 -15.13 -23.68
C ALA A 71 7.87 -14.09 -24.32
N ALA A 72 8.01 -13.83 -25.62
CA ALA A 72 7.11 -12.94 -26.34
C ALA A 72 5.70 -13.51 -26.47
N ALA A 73 5.57 -14.82 -26.67
CA ALA A 73 4.28 -15.50 -26.70
C ALA A 73 3.56 -15.48 -25.33
N VAL A 74 4.32 -15.69 -24.23
CA VAL A 74 3.79 -15.59 -22.86
C VAL A 74 3.37 -14.15 -22.54
N LEU A 75 4.18 -13.17 -22.93
CA LEU A 75 3.83 -11.75 -22.78
C LEU A 75 2.58 -11.40 -23.59
N LEU A 76 2.46 -11.89 -24.80
CA LEU A 76 1.29 -11.65 -25.66
C LEU A 76 0.03 -12.28 -25.08
N VAL A 77 0.13 -13.48 -24.53
CA VAL A 77 -0.99 -14.14 -23.81
C VAL A 77 -1.36 -13.37 -22.55
N LEU A 78 -0.39 -12.87 -21.78
CA LEU A 78 -0.65 -12.04 -20.60
C LEU A 78 -1.29 -10.70 -20.98
N VAL A 79 -0.83 -10.03 -22.04
CA VAL A 79 -1.43 -8.80 -22.55
C VAL A 79 -2.84 -9.03 -23.10
N LEU A 80 -3.06 -10.14 -23.83
CA LEU A 80 -4.39 -10.48 -24.34
C LEU A 80 -5.35 -10.90 -23.21
N SER A 81 -4.88 -11.63 -22.19
CA SER A 81 -5.73 -11.95 -21.03
C SER A 81 -6.03 -10.72 -20.19
N ALA A 82 -5.09 -9.81 -20.00
CA ALA A 82 -5.34 -8.51 -19.39
C ALA A 82 -6.32 -7.65 -20.22
N ALA A 83 -6.17 -7.64 -21.56
CA ALA A 83 -7.08 -6.93 -22.46
C ALA A 83 -8.51 -7.51 -22.44
N VAL A 84 -8.65 -8.84 -22.33
CA VAL A 84 -9.97 -9.50 -22.19
C VAL A 84 -10.59 -9.19 -20.83
N LEU A 85 -9.83 -9.17 -19.73
CA LEU A 85 -10.31 -8.75 -18.41
C LEU A 85 -10.77 -7.29 -18.42
N VAL A 86 -10.05 -6.42 -19.13
CA VAL A 86 -10.34 -4.99 -19.29
C VAL A 86 -11.59 -4.75 -20.16
N THR A 87 -11.84 -5.59 -21.17
CA THR A 87 -13.03 -5.43 -22.05
C THR A 87 -14.31 -6.03 -21.49
N VAL A 88 -14.21 -6.94 -20.49
CA VAL A 88 -15.39 -7.65 -19.93
C VAL A 88 -16.05 -6.86 -18.79
N SER A 89 -15.38 -5.85 -18.18
CA SER A 89 -15.98 -5.05 -17.13
C SER A 89 -15.50 -3.60 -17.19
N PRO A 90 -16.26 -2.70 -17.84
CA PRO A 90 -15.96 -1.26 -17.82
C PRO A 90 -15.89 -0.68 -16.39
N GLN A 91 -16.56 -1.32 -15.41
CA GLN A 91 -16.46 -0.99 -13.99
C GLN A 91 -15.07 -1.27 -13.40
N VAL A 92 -14.43 -2.38 -13.75
CA VAL A 92 -13.07 -2.71 -13.30
C VAL A 92 -12.04 -1.72 -13.84
N GLN A 93 -12.24 -1.16 -15.03
CA GLN A 93 -11.38 -0.10 -15.59
C GLN A 93 -11.48 1.22 -14.83
N ALA A 94 -12.67 1.60 -14.40
CA ALA A 94 -12.88 2.80 -13.61
C ALA A 94 -12.25 2.68 -12.22
N ASP A 95 -12.28 1.48 -11.63
CA ASP A 95 -11.75 1.22 -10.29
C ASP A 95 -10.21 1.16 -10.27
N ILE A 96 -9.56 0.56 -11.28
CA ILE A 96 -8.08 0.46 -11.34
C ILE A 96 -7.40 1.84 -11.50
N THR A 97 -8.08 2.83 -12.05
CA THR A 97 -7.50 4.16 -12.29
C THR A 97 -7.73 5.17 -11.17
N ARG A 98 -8.63 4.88 -10.23
CA ARG A 98 -9.03 5.84 -9.20
C ARG A 98 -8.32 5.67 -7.86
N TRP A 99 -7.79 4.49 -7.59
CA TRP A 99 -7.06 4.23 -6.35
C TRP A 99 -5.90 3.27 -6.57
N VAL A 100 -4.88 3.42 -5.75
CA VAL A 100 -3.72 2.53 -5.66
C VAL A 100 -3.50 2.21 -4.19
N ALA A 101 -3.42 0.93 -3.85
CA ALA A 101 -2.95 0.49 -2.54
C ALA A 101 -1.48 0.08 -2.67
N GLU A 102 -0.61 0.77 -1.97
CA GLU A 102 0.82 0.49 -1.96
C GLU A 102 1.24 0.08 -0.56
N GLN A 103 1.87 -1.08 -0.45
CA GLN A 103 2.48 -1.52 0.81
C GLN A 103 3.99 -1.29 0.72
N THR A 104 4.48 -0.35 1.51
CA THR A 104 5.91 -0.04 1.63
C THR A 104 6.37 -0.30 3.06
N GLY A 105 7.10 -1.41 3.25
CA GLY A 105 7.52 -1.85 4.58
C GLY A 105 6.31 -2.19 5.46
N ASN A 106 6.14 -1.44 6.54
CA ASN A 106 5.05 -1.58 7.50
C ASN A 106 3.94 -0.53 7.33
N VAL A 107 3.84 0.10 6.17
CA VAL A 107 2.76 1.05 5.85
C VAL A 107 1.96 0.51 4.68
N LEU A 108 0.64 0.42 4.83
CA LEU A 108 -0.31 0.20 3.76
C LEU A 108 -1.00 1.54 3.48
N ASP A 109 -0.74 2.13 2.32
CA ASP A 109 -1.22 3.45 1.91
C ASP A 109 -2.21 3.33 0.76
N PHE A 110 -3.33 4.06 0.86
CA PHE A 110 -4.35 4.17 -0.17
C PHE A 110 -4.33 5.60 -0.72
N GLN A 111 -4.00 5.72 -1.99
CA GLN A 111 -3.99 7.00 -2.70
C GLN A 111 -5.14 7.04 -3.69
N PHE A 112 -5.89 8.12 -3.64
CA PHE A 112 -7.08 8.30 -4.46
C PHE A 112 -6.88 9.40 -5.50
N ARG A 113 -7.62 9.27 -6.61
CA ARG A 113 -7.66 10.25 -7.68
C ARG A 113 -9.11 10.49 -8.10
N GLY A 114 -9.44 11.73 -8.33
CA GLY A 114 -10.76 12.13 -8.80
C GLY A 114 -11.20 13.48 -8.29
N ASP A 115 -12.33 13.94 -8.77
CA ASP A 115 -12.92 15.21 -8.36
C ASP A 115 -13.52 15.11 -6.95
N SER A 116 -13.58 16.23 -6.25
CA SER A 116 -14.32 16.32 -4.97
C SER A 116 -15.80 16.05 -5.18
N PRO A 117 -16.51 15.53 -4.16
CA PRO A 117 -17.95 15.27 -4.30
C PRO A 117 -18.71 16.58 -4.59
N ALA A 118 -19.69 16.50 -5.49
CA ALA A 118 -20.52 17.66 -5.85
C ALA A 118 -21.49 18.07 -4.74
N GLN A 119 -21.79 17.17 -3.81
CA GLN A 119 -22.66 17.35 -2.64
C GLN A 119 -22.15 16.52 -1.46
N SER A 120 -22.65 16.80 -0.26
CA SER A 120 -22.31 16.00 0.92
C SER A 120 -22.61 14.52 0.66
N ILE A 121 -21.69 13.66 1.12
CA ILE A 121 -21.84 12.21 1.00
C ILE A 121 -23.02 11.71 1.85
N PRO A 122 -23.64 10.58 1.47
CA PRO A 122 -24.67 9.96 2.29
C PRO A 122 -24.07 9.41 3.59
N GLN A 123 -24.91 9.29 4.61
CA GLN A 123 -24.54 8.69 5.88
C GLN A 123 -24.65 7.17 5.83
N TYR A 124 -23.70 6.50 6.47
CA TYR A 124 -23.65 5.04 6.58
C TYR A 124 -23.72 4.59 8.02
N GLN A 125 -24.15 3.35 8.23
CA GLN A 125 -24.25 2.70 9.55
C GLN A 125 -23.97 1.21 9.46
N ILE A 126 -23.59 0.60 10.58
CA ILE A 126 -23.53 -0.84 10.75
C ILE A 126 -24.92 -1.33 11.17
N THR A 127 -25.47 -2.32 10.47
CA THR A 127 -26.81 -2.85 10.75
C THR A 127 -26.81 -4.14 11.55
N ALA A 128 -25.69 -4.90 11.54
CA ALA A 128 -25.52 -6.12 12.33
C ALA A 128 -24.40 -5.94 13.37
N LEU A 129 -24.69 -5.15 14.40
CA LEU A 129 -23.79 -4.98 15.54
C LEU A 129 -23.85 -6.20 16.46
N PRO A 130 -22.73 -6.59 17.11
CA PRO A 130 -22.76 -7.56 18.20
C PRO A 130 -23.66 -7.08 19.36
N GLU A 131 -24.11 -8.02 20.16
CA GLU A 131 -24.98 -7.71 21.32
C GLU A 131 -24.30 -6.70 22.25
N GLY A 132 -25.06 -5.73 22.71
CA GLY A 132 -24.60 -4.70 23.64
C GLY A 132 -23.94 -3.48 23.01
N TYR A 133 -23.59 -3.50 21.74
CA TYR A 133 -23.04 -2.31 21.08
C TYR A 133 -24.13 -1.35 20.64
N VAL A 134 -23.92 -0.07 20.92
CA VAL A 134 -24.79 1.03 20.50
C VAL A 134 -23.97 2.16 19.90
N GLU A 135 -24.54 2.91 18.95
CA GLU A 135 -23.92 4.12 18.43
C GLU A 135 -23.79 5.16 19.55
N THR A 136 -22.56 5.62 19.80
CA THR A 136 -22.26 6.60 20.85
C THR A 136 -21.82 7.94 20.28
N GLU A 137 -21.23 7.94 19.10
CA GLU A 137 -20.73 9.15 18.46
C GLU A 137 -20.81 9.04 16.95
N ARG A 138 -21.16 10.14 16.29
CA ARG A 138 -21.16 10.28 14.84
C ARG A 138 -20.59 11.64 14.47
N THR A 139 -19.63 11.63 13.57
CA THR A 139 -19.05 12.84 12.99
C THR A 139 -19.10 12.73 11.48
N ASP A 140 -19.84 13.62 10.84
CA ASP A 140 -19.97 13.68 9.39
C ASP A 140 -19.35 14.99 8.87
N SER A 141 -18.62 14.89 7.78
CA SER A 141 -18.08 16.01 7.02
C SER A 141 -18.61 15.98 5.60
N PHE A 142 -18.16 16.90 4.78
CA PHE A 142 -18.59 16.99 3.37
C PHE A 142 -18.19 15.74 2.56
N ALA A 143 -17.02 15.15 2.85
CA ALA A 143 -16.43 14.06 2.08
C ALA A 143 -16.06 12.82 2.93
N ALA A 144 -16.29 12.82 4.23
CA ALA A 144 -15.97 11.71 5.11
C ALA A 144 -16.94 11.65 6.31
N GLY A 145 -17.04 10.48 6.93
CA GLY A 145 -17.77 10.30 8.17
C GLY A 145 -17.16 9.22 9.04
N ASN A 146 -17.39 9.34 10.35
CA ASN A 146 -16.97 8.38 11.36
C ASN A 146 -18.14 8.09 12.29
N VAL A 147 -18.33 6.82 12.63
CA VAL A 147 -19.35 6.37 13.57
C VAL A 147 -18.73 5.44 14.58
N THR A 148 -18.84 5.79 15.85
CA THR A 148 -18.32 4.99 16.97
C THR A 148 -19.46 4.25 17.64
N TYR A 149 -19.28 2.96 17.83
CA TYR A 149 -20.18 2.09 18.59
C TYR A 149 -19.44 1.58 19.82
N LYS A 150 -20.09 1.54 20.96
CA LYS A 150 -19.51 1.02 22.21
C LYS A 150 -20.46 0.08 22.92
N ASN A 151 -19.88 -0.90 23.62
CA ASN A 151 -20.60 -1.75 24.56
C ASN A 151 -20.46 -1.26 26.02
N SER A 152 -21.06 -1.96 26.96
CA SER A 152 -20.97 -1.63 28.40
C SER A 152 -19.56 -1.80 28.98
N ASP A 153 -18.73 -2.63 28.38
CA ASP A 153 -17.38 -2.95 28.84
C ASP A 153 -16.34 -1.93 28.33
N GLY A 154 -16.79 -1.05 27.43
CA GLY A 154 -15.97 0.00 26.86
C GLY A 154 -15.30 -0.39 25.54
N ASP A 155 -15.52 -1.62 25.06
CA ASP A 155 -15.02 -2.04 23.75
C ASP A 155 -15.65 -1.21 22.64
N MET A 156 -14.89 -0.99 21.59
CA MET A 156 -15.25 -0.04 20.53
C MET A 156 -15.23 -0.71 19.16
N ILE A 157 -16.19 -0.33 18.33
CA ILE A 157 -16.19 -0.57 16.89
C ILE A 157 -16.26 0.80 16.22
N LEU A 158 -15.35 1.07 15.30
CA LEU A 158 -15.32 2.29 14.53
C LEU A 158 -15.63 1.98 13.05
N LEU A 159 -16.60 2.67 12.49
CA LEU A 159 -16.85 2.74 11.05
C LEU A 159 -16.37 4.08 10.54
N SER A 160 -15.42 4.06 9.62
CA SER A 160 -14.99 5.24 8.85
C SER A 160 -15.38 5.08 7.39
N TYR A 161 -15.77 6.15 6.74
CA TYR A 161 -16.05 6.17 5.30
C TYR A 161 -15.63 7.49 4.68
N THR A 162 -14.98 7.40 3.52
CA THR A 162 -14.36 8.55 2.86
C THR A 162 -14.66 8.51 1.36
N TYR A 163 -15.05 9.66 0.80
CA TYR A 163 -15.18 9.82 -0.65
C TYR A 163 -13.79 9.91 -1.27
N MET A 164 -13.53 9.09 -2.29
CA MET A 164 -12.24 9.01 -2.97
C MET A 164 -12.07 10.18 -3.93
N HIS A 165 -11.21 11.13 -3.61
CA HIS A 165 -10.87 12.29 -4.45
C HIS A 165 -9.40 12.67 -4.32
N ASP A 166 -8.90 13.53 -5.20
CA ASP A 166 -7.52 14.03 -5.11
C ASP A 166 -7.24 14.67 -3.74
N GLY A 167 -6.20 14.22 -3.09
CA GLY A 167 -5.80 14.65 -1.75
C GLY A 167 -6.51 13.93 -0.60
N ALA A 168 -7.50 13.10 -0.85
CA ALA A 168 -7.94 12.11 0.13
C ALA A 168 -6.92 10.98 0.17
N HIS A 169 -6.60 10.55 1.37
CA HIS A 169 -5.67 9.47 1.58
C HIS A 169 -6.01 8.76 2.88
N ASP A 170 -5.83 7.46 2.91
CA ASP A 170 -5.99 6.64 4.09
C ASP A 170 -4.78 5.71 4.20
N GLY A 171 -4.28 5.50 5.41
CA GLY A 171 -3.07 4.72 5.61
C GLY A 171 -3.09 3.98 6.95
N PHE A 172 -2.57 2.75 6.91
CA PHE A 172 -2.45 1.88 8.07
C PHE A 172 -0.99 1.64 8.38
N ILE A 173 -0.60 1.87 9.63
CA ILE A 173 0.71 1.47 10.15
C ILE A 173 0.55 0.04 10.65
N LEU A 174 1.28 -0.89 10.03
CA LEU A 174 1.25 -2.31 10.35
C LEU A 174 2.34 -2.64 11.37
N ASP A 175 1.99 -3.41 12.37
CA ASP A 175 3.00 -4.05 13.20
C ASP A 175 3.63 -5.23 12.46
N ASN A 176 4.88 -5.60 12.82
CA ASN A 176 5.60 -6.70 12.17
C ASN A 176 4.90 -8.06 12.29
N THR A 177 3.92 -8.16 13.16
CA THR A 177 3.13 -9.36 13.45
C THR A 177 1.75 -9.33 12.84
N ASP A 178 1.33 -8.21 12.23
CA ASP A 178 0.04 -8.09 11.59
C ASP A 178 0.01 -8.91 10.29
N THR A 179 -1.14 -9.51 10.02
CA THR A 179 -1.37 -10.25 8.79
C THR A 179 -2.29 -9.46 7.87
N VAL A 180 -1.83 -9.19 6.66
CA VAL A 180 -2.62 -8.52 5.61
C VAL A 180 -3.07 -9.53 4.58
N SER A 181 -4.36 -9.60 4.30
CA SER A 181 -4.94 -10.49 3.29
C SER A 181 -5.94 -9.78 2.39
N ASP A 182 -6.04 -10.26 1.15
CA ASP A 182 -7.05 -9.80 0.21
C ASP A 182 -8.38 -10.46 0.54
N ILE A 183 -9.44 -9.67 0.66
CA ILE A 183 -10.80 -10.14 0.91
C ILE A 183 -11.79 -9.49 -0.04
N ARG A 184 -13.04 -9.95 0.04
CA ARG A 184 -14.19 -9.28 -0.60
C ARG A 184 -15.26 -9.01 0.44
N VAL A 185 -15.69 -7.75 0.54
CA VAL A 185 -16.82 -7.34 1.37
C VAL A 185 -18.01 -7.08 0.45
N SER A 186 -19.06 -7.88 0.56
CA SER A 186 -20.23 -7.81 -0.33
C SER A 186 -19.87 -7.82 -1.83
N GLY A 187 -18.82 -8.58 -2.19
CA GLY A 187 -18.31 -8.68 -3.57
C GLY A 187 -17.32 -7.59 -3.98
N MET A 188 -17.15 -6.53 -3.20
CA MET A 188 -16.20 -5.44 -3.45
C MET A 188 -14.79 -5.79 -2.97
N PRO A 189 -13.73 -5.35 -3.67
CA PRO A 189 -12.34 -5.63 -3.27
C PRO A 189 -11.97 -4.92 -1.97
N GLY A 190 -11.27 -5.59 -1.10
CA GLY A 190 -10.83 -5.06 0.19
C GLY A 190 -9.61 -5.75 0.76
N LYS A 191 -9.15 -5.26 1.89
CA LYS A 191 -8.06 -5.78 2.70
C LYS A 191 -8.55 -6.07 4.10
N LEU A 192 -8.12 -7.19 4.63
CA LEU A 192 -8.23 -7.53 6.03
C LEU A 192 -6.84 -7.40 6.66
N ILE A 193 -6.74 -6.64 7.72
CA ILE A 193 -5.53 -6.47 8.54
C ILE A 193 -5.87 -7.03 9.91
N LEU A 194 -5.29 -8.18 10.23
CA LEU A 194 -5.48 -8.82 11.54
C LEU A 194 -4.30 -8.49 12.44
N SER A 195 -4.60 -7.88 13.57
CA SER A 195 -3.62 -7.74 14.65
C SER A 195 -3.42 -9.09 15.35
N SER A 196 -2.17 -9.40 15.65
CA SER A 196 -1.81 -10.56 16.47
C SER A 196 -1.84 -10.27 17.98
N LEU A 197 -2.05 -9.02 18.35
CA LEU A 197 -2.12 -8.56 19.74
C LEU A 197 -3.58 -8.47 20.17
N GLU A 198 -3.91 -9.08 21.31
CA GLU A 198 -5.31 -9.20 21.81
C GLU A 198 -6.00 -7.85 22.06
N ASP A 199 -5.22 -6.81 22.42
CA ASP A 199 -5.74 -5.47 22.73
C ASP A 199 -5.64 -4.49 21.55
N HIS A 200 -5.26 -4.97 20.35
CA HIS A 200 -5.14 -4.11 19.18
C HIS A 200 -6.26 -4.36 18.20
N ASP A 201 -6.70 -3.27 17.58
CA ASP A 201 -7.75 -3.33 16.56
C ASP A 201 -7.27 -4.11 15.32
N SER A 202 -8.15 -4.94 14.82
CA SER A 202 -8.10 -5.46 13.45
C SER A 202 -8.91 -4.53 12.54
N TYR A 203 -8.59 -4.53 11.23
CA TYR A 203 -9.21 -3.63 10.27
C TYR A 203 -9.73 -4.40 9.07
N VAL A 204 -10.91 -4.04 8.61
CA VAL A 204 -11.43 -4.41 7.28
C VAL A 204 -11.62 -3.11 6.51
N THR A 205 -10.89 -2.94 5.42
CA THR A 205 -11.06 -1.80 4.52
C THR A 205 -11.44 -2.28 3.13
N TRP A 206 -12.41 -1.62 2.47
CA TRP A 206 -12.84 -1.97 1.12
C TRP A 206 -13.29 -0.73 0.34
N ILE A 207 -13.38 -0.87 -0.97
CA ILE A 207 -13.72 0.20 -1.88
C ILE A 207 -14.97 -0.17 -2.66
N ASP A 208 -15.98 0.70 -2.57
CA ASP A 208 -17.14 0.69 -3.44
C ASP A 208 -16.92 1.69 -4.59
N GLY A 209 -16.49 1.16 -5.74
CA GLY A 209 -16.27 1.97 -6.93
C GLY A 209 -17.55 2.60 -7.50
N ALA A 210 -18.72 2.04 -7.22
CA ALA A 210 -19.99 2.58 -7.72
C ALA A 210 -20.39 3.87 -7.01
N SER A 211 -20.18 3.94 -5.69
CA SER A 211 -20.42 5.15 -4.88
C SER A 211 -19.19 6.05 -4.77
N ASN A 212 -18.03 5.60 -5.23
CA ASN A 212 -16.72 6.24 -5.08
C ASN A 212 -16.33 6.43 -3.61
N MET A 213 -16.62 5.44 -2.78
CA MET A 213 -16.39 5.47 -1.34
C MET A 213 -15.39 4.39 -0.93
N GLN A 214 -14.50 4.74 -0.02
CA GLN A 214 -13.76 3.79 0.80
C GLN A 214 -14.45 3.67 2.16
N PHE A 215 -14.47 2.46 2.68
CA PHE A 215 -14.97 2.13 4.00
C PHE A 215 -13.90 1.43 4.81
N THR A 216 -13.88 1.67 6.10
CA THR A 216 -13.02 0.97 7.05
C THR A 216 -13.80 0.67 8.33
N VAL A 217 -13.76 -0.58 8.75
CA VAL A 217 -14.23 -1.01 10.07
C VAL A 217 -13.03 -1.41 10.89
N SER A 218 -12.91 -0.88 12.12
CA SER A 218 -11.89 -1.29 13.09
C SER A 218 -12.51 -1.74 14.39
N ALA A 219 -11.98 -2.82 14.97
CA ALA A 219 -12.38 -3.34 16.25
C ALA A 219 -11.39 -4.39 16.77
N ALA A 220 -11.29 -4.57 18.08
CA ALA A 220 -10.53 -5.64 18.72
C ALA A 220 -11.41 -6.92 18.83
N ILE A 221 -11.73 -7.54 17.70
CA ILE A 221 -12.58 -8.74 17.58
C ILE A 221 -12.00 -9.73 16.58
N ASP A 222 -12.55 -10.93 16.56
CA ASP A 222 -12.09 -12.00 15.64
C ASP A 222 -12.41 -11.73 14.16
N GLU A 223 -11.68 -12.41 13.29
CA GLU A 223 -11.78 -12.28 11.84
C GLU A 223 -13.20 -12.44 11.28
N VAL A 224 -13.91 -13.45 11.75
CA VAL A 224 -15.26 -13.76 11.24
C VAL A 224 -16.23 -12.67 11.61
N SER A 225 -16.14 -12.19 12.84
CA SER A 225 -17.00 -11.13 13.37
C SER A 225 -16.77 -9.79 12.68
N ILE A 226 -15.51 -9.39 12.48
CA ILE A 226 -15.21 -8.10 11.83
C ILE A 226 -15.63 -8.09 10.35
N ILE A 227 -15.49 -9.22 9.62
CA ILE A 227 -15.97 -9.35 8.25
C ILE A 227 -17.50 -9.26 8.20
N ALA A 228 -18.22 -9.95 9.10
CA ALA A 228 -19.67 -9.91 9.13
C ALA A 228 -20.20 -8.49 9.44
N ILE A 229 -19.52 -7.75 10.30
CA ILE A 229 -19.82 -6.35 10.58
C ILE A 229 -19.60 -5.49 9.34
N ALA A 230 -18.47 -5.64 8.66
CA ALA A 230 -18.17 -4.92 7.43
C ALA A 230 -19.21 -5.17 6.32
N GLU A 231 -19.66 -6.43 6.16
CA GLU A 231 -20.70 -6.79 5.20
C GLU A 231 -22.08 -6.19 5.54
N SER A 232 -22.30 -5.80 6.78
CA SER A 232 -23.55 -5.21 7.26
C SER A 232 -23.62 -3.69 7.09
N VAL A 233 -22.56 -3.05 6.64
CA VAL A 233 -22.55 -1.59 6.42
C VAL A 233 -23.54 -1.22 5.32
N SER A 234 -24.39 -0.27 5.63
CA SER A 234 -25.45 0.19 4.71
C SER A 234 -25.74 1.68 4.87
N LEU A 235 -26.45 2.24 3.91
CA LEU A 235 -26.95 3.61 3.98
C LEU A 235 -27.90 3.78 5.18
N CYS A 236 -27.75 4.89 5.90
CA CYS A 236 -28.76 5.28 6.86
C CYS A 236 -30.08 5.55 6.12
N ASN A 237 -31.14 4.84 6.47
CA ASN A 237 -32.46 5.15 5.92
C ASN A 237 -32.89 6.52 6.48
N SER A 238 -32.86 7.56 5.64
CA SER A 238 -33.50 8.82 5.98
C SER A 238 -35.00 8.56 6.07
N THR A 239 -35.49 8.25 7.27
CA THR A 239 -36.94 8.31 7.53
C THR A 239 -37.33 9.78 7.40
N LYS A 240 -38.00 10.10 6.30
CA LYS A 240 -38.65 11.41 6.08
C LYS A 240 -39.81 11.60 7.06
#